data_ea85c051c1c02625b181001d05947ac0
#
_entry.id   ea85c051c1c02625b181001d05947ac0
#
_cell.length_a   1.000
_cell.length_b   1.000
_cell.length_c   1.000
_cell.angle_alpha   90.00
_cell.angle_beta   90.00
_cell.angle_gamma   90.00
#
_symmetry.space_group_name_H-M   'P 1'
#
loop_
_entity.id
_entity.type
_entity.pdbx_description
1 polymer ?
#
loop_
_entity_poly.entity_id
_entity_poly.type
_entity_poly.pdbx_seq_one_letter_code
_entity_poly.pdbx_strand_id
1 'polypeptide(L)'
;MSDPFGPKRDRWGRYLLPDPATGRERAWMRATTLSSTLADTYGLTQWQLRMVAKGLGMRPDLLALAAAAHVDDKETLNRVANDAKEAAGSSAGANSGTALHAFTEAVDRGEDPQVPEPWGSDVQAYKAALAEHRVTVHPEWIERIVVNPEFGVAGTFDRIITLPDGRRVIADVKTGRDLSYSWCEIAIQLALYATADWMWNGTGWDKMPVLDPNEAVVLWLPVGQGRCELHTVDTASGWEQAKVALQVRQWRARKNLARRMLAPDEITTRLLRSLAVADVRRKVDAAASLDELTAIWAESDSAGTWTSDLTVAAAARKKSLVEGTNPTQPQLEVVA
;
A
#
# COMPACT_ATOMS: atom_id res chain seq x y z
N MET A 1 -13.82 -13.62 2.68
CA MET A 1 -13.19 -14.38 3.77
C MET A 1 -11.71 -14.43 3.54
N SER A 2 -10.86 -14.21 4.54
CA SER A 2 -9.42 -14.43 4.36
C SER A 2 -9.19 -15.93 4.14
N ASP A 3 -8.45 -16.27 3.07
CA ASP A 3 -7.96 -17.63 2.87
C ASP A 3 -7.22 -18.08 4.15
N PRO A 4 -7.66 -19.12 4.85
CA PRO A 4 -7.03 -19.60 6.07
C PRO A 4 -5.59 -20.09 5.83
N PHE A 5 -5.22 -20.35 4.58
CA PHE A 5 -3.89 -20.77 4.14
C PHE A 5 -3.13 -19.65 3.43
N GLY A 6 -3.75 -18.48 3.21
CA GLY A 6 -3.11 -17.33 2.61
C GLY A 6 -2.09 -16.66 3.55
N PRO A 7 -1.15 -15.86 3.03
CA PRO A 7 -0.19 -15.17 3.85
C PRO A 7 -0.88 -14.18 4.77
N LYS A 8 -0.32 -14.02 5.97
CA LYS A 8 -0.79 -13.04 6.95
C LYS A 8 -0.86 -11.66 6.34
N ARG A 9 -1.84 -10.89 6.75
CA ARG A 9 -1.99 -9.47 6.40
C ARG A 9 -2.00 -8.62 7.66
N ASP A 10 -1.45 -7.43 7.58
CA ASP A 10 -1.54 -6.47 8.66
C ASP A 10 -2.92 -5.78 8.69
N ARG A 11 -3.13 -4.91 9.67
CA ARG A 11 -4.38 -4.15 9.85
C ARG A 11 -4.76 -3.23 8.66
N TRP A 12 -3.83 -2.98 7.74
CA TRP A 12 -4.06 -2.21 6.51
C TRP A 12 -4.20 -3.09 5.26
N GLY A 13 -4.27 -4.43 5.45
CA GLY A 13 -4.41 -5.40 4.39
C GLY A 13 -3.14 -5.64 3.57
N ARG A 14 -1.96 -5.16 4.02
CA ARG A 14 -0.69 -5.41 3.36
C ARG A 14 -0.24 -6.85 3.59
N TYR A 15 0.38 -7.45 2.59
CA TYR A 15 0.94 -8.79 2.72
C TYR A 15 2.14 -8.79 3.66
N LEU A 16 2.18 -9.71 4.62
CA LEU A 16 3.33 -9.99 5.47
C LEU A 16 4.06 -11.20 4.89
N LEU A 17 5.12 -10.96 4.15
CA LEU A 17 5.89 -11.98 3.44
C LEU A 17 7.39 -11.71 3.63
N PRO A 18 8.24 -12.76 3.62
CA PRO A 18 9.68 -12.57 3.65
C PRO A 18 10.14 -11.78 2.42
N ASP A 19 11.12 -10.94 2.59
CA ASP A 19 11.78 -10.26 1.48
C ASP A 19 12.67 -11.26 0.74
N PRO A 20 12.55 -11.41 -0.59
CA PRO A 20 13.32 -12.40 -1.34
C PRO A 20 14.84 -12.24 -1.22
N ALA A 21 15.31 -11.02 -0.99
CA ALA A 21 16.75 -10.74 -0.91
C ALA A 21 17.32 -10.99 0.50
N THR A 22 16.52 -10.79 1.56
CA THR A 22 17.01 -10.82 2.95
C THR A 22 16.42 -11.95 3.78
N GLY A 23 15.34 -12.58 3.33
CA GLY A 23 14.57 -13.58 4.07
C GLY A 23 13.78 -13.03 5.26
N ARG A 24 13.87 -11.72 5.55
CA ARG A 24 13.17 -11.11 6.67
C ARG A 24 11.74 -10.76 6.31
N GLU A 25 10.79 -11.06 7.20
CA GLU A 25 9.40 -10.65 7.01
C GLU A 25 9.28 -9.12 6.94
N ARG A 26 8.53 -8.65 5.95
CA ARG A 26 8.15 -7.24 5.81
C ARG A 26 6.72 -7.10 5.33
N ALA A 27 6.15 -5.92 5.57
CA ALA A 27 4.85 -5.56 5.04
C ALA A 27 5.00 -4.99 3.62
N TRP A 28 4.42 -5.68 2.64
CA TRP A 28 4.40 -5.27 1.24
C TRP A 28 3.13 -4.48 0.94
N MET A 29 3.27 -3.32 0.32
CA MET A 29 2.13 -2.55 -0.17
C MET A 29 1.37 -3.39 -1.20
N ARG A 30 0.03 -3.29 -1.22
CA ARG A 30 -0.75 -3.98 -2.26
C ARG A 30 -0.54 -3.31 -3.62
N ALA A 31 -0.36 -4.12 -4.66
CA ALA A 31 -0.29 -3.61 -6.05
C ALA A 31 -1.52 -2.75 -6.39
N THR A 32 -2.72 -3.19 -5.96
CA THR A 32 -3.97 -2.41 -6.12
C THR A 32 -3.96 -1.08 -5.36
N THR A 33 -3.22 -0.96 -4.25
CA THR A 33 -3.06 0.32 -3.54
C THR A 33 -2.14 1.28 -4.30
N LEU A 34 -1.15 0.75 -5.02
CA LEU A 34 -0.30 1.59 -5.88
C LEU A 34 -1.05 2.00 -7.14
N SER A 35 -1.72 1.08 -7.83
CA SER A 35 -2.45 1.37 -9.07
C SER A 35 -3.56 2.41 -8.86
N SER A 36 -4.33 2.31 -7.76
CA SER A 36 -5.38 3.27 -7.42
C SER A 36 -4.88 4.66 -7.00
N THR A 37 -3.56 4.88 -6.91
CA THR A 37 -3.01 6.19 -6.57
C THR A 37 -3.34 7.26 -7.61
N LEU A 38 -3.47 6.88 -8.89
CA LEU A 38 -3.79 7.75 -10.03
C LEU A 38 -5.25 7.60 -10.49
N ALA A 39 -6.07 6.82 -9.78
CA ALA A 39 -7.47 6.63 -10.15
C ALA A 39 -8.28 7.92 -10.02
N ASP A 40 -9.15 8.17 -11.00
CA ASP A 40 -10.20 9.18 -10.86
C ASP A 40 -11.35 8.58 -10.03
N THR A 41 -11.45 9.05 -8.79
CA THR A 41 -12.45 8.55 -7.84
C THR A 41 -13.73 9.39 -7.79
N TYR A 42 -13.84 10.43 -8.61
CA TYR A 42 -15.02 11.32 -8.56
C TYR A 42 -16.32 10.56 -8.80
N GLY A 43 -16.39 9.79 -9.88
CA GLY A 43 -17.57 8.99 -10.22
C GLY A 43 -17.95 7.99 -9.13
N LEU A 44 -16.96 7.29 -8.57
CA LEU A 44 -17.14 6.35 -7.46
C LEU A 44 -17.66 7.06 -6.21
N THR A 45 -17.10 8.22 -5.86
CA THR A 45 -17.54 9.01 -4.72
C THR A 45 -19.00 9.45 -4.88
N GLN A 46 -19.38 9.96 -6.05
CA GLN A 46 -20.76 10.35 -6.34
C GLN A 46 -21.72 9.15 -6.26
N TRP A 47 -21.31 7.98 -6.76
CA TRP A 47 -22.09 6.76 -6.64
C TRP A 47 -22.26 6.36 -5.16
N GLN A 48 -21.20 6.37 -4.38
CA GLN A 48 -21.27 6.05 -2.94
C GLN A 48 -22.21 6.98 -2.18
N LEU A 49 -22.19 8.28 -2.46
CA LEU A 49 -23.11 9.25 -1.86
C LEU A 49 -24.58 8.91 -2.18
N ARG A 50 -24.87 8.57 -3.45
CA ARG A 50 -26.22 8.15 -3.85
C ARG A 50 -26.67 6.86 -3.15
N MET A 51 -25.73 5.88 -2.97
CA MET A 51 -26.06 4.65 -2.26
C MET A 51 -26.34 4.88 -0.78
N VAL A 52 -25.59 5.77 -0.11
CA VAL A 52 -25.86 6.18 1.28
C VAL A 52 -27.24 6.82 1.38
N ALA A 53 -27.55 7.80 0.53
CA ALA A 53 -28.84 8.49 0.54
C ALA A 53 -30.02 7.52 0.32
N LYS A 54 -29.89 6.60 -0.67
CA LYS A 54 -30.89 5.57 -0.94
C LYS A 54 -31.06 4.61 0.26
N GLY A 55 -29.96 4.16 0.84
CA GLY A 55 -29.99 3.24 1.97
C GLY A 55 -30.59 3.84 3.24
N LEU A 56 -30.30 5.11 3.54
CA LEU A 56 -30.95 5.82 4.65
C LEU A 56 -32.45 5.93 4.44
N GLY A 57 -32.92 6.15 3.20
CA GLY A 57 -34.33 6.12 2.88
C GLY A 57 -35.00 4.75 3.06
N MET A 58 -34.23 3.65 2.96
CA MET A 58 -34.70 2.28 3.17
C MET A 58 -34.62 1.83 4.64
N ARG A 59 -33.83 2.52 5.48
CA ARG A 59 -33.51 2.14 6.86
C ARG A 59 -33.73 3.32 7.82
N PRO A 60 -34.98 3.53 8.27
CA PRO A 60 -35.31 4.64 9.21
C PRO A 60 -34.52 4.61 10.53
N ASP A 61 -34.13 3.42 10.98
CA ASP A 61 -33.28 3.21 12.14
C ASP A 61 -31.89 3.83 11.96
N LEU A 62 -31.25 3.64 10.78
CA LEU A 62 -29.96 4.25 10.46
C LEU A 62 -30.07 5.77 10.30
N LEU A 63 -31.18 6.26 9.75
CA LEU A 63 -31.46 7.69 9.64
C LEU A 63 -31.56 8.34 11.03
N ALA A 64 -32.26 7.70 11.98
CA ALA A 64 -32.37 8.18 13.36
C ALA A 64 -31.00 8.18 14.07
N LEU A 65 -30.19 7.13 13.88
CA LEU A 65 -28.83 7.08 14.42
C LEU A 65 -27.95 8.21 13.85
N ALA A 66 -28.02 8.44 12.53
CA ALA A 66 -27.27 9.53 11.88
C ALA A 66 -27.68 10.90 12.43
N ALA A 67 -29.00 11.14 12.63
CA ALA A 67 -29.52 12.39 13.16
C ALA A 67 -29.13 12.63 14.62
N ALA A 68 -28.98 11.58 15.41
CA ALA A 68 -28.60 11.66 16.83
C ALA A 68 -27.08 11.79 17.05
N ALA A 69 -26.27 11.34 16.09
CA ALA A 69 -24.82 11.34 16.20
C ALA A 69 -24.24 12.76 16.05
N HIS A 70 -23.25 13.11 16.88
CA HIS A 70 -22.49 14.34 16.70
C HIS A 70 -21.63 14.26 15.44
N VAL A 71 -21.39 15.40 14.78
CA VAL A 71 -20.60 15.47 13.52
C VAL A 71 -19.18 14.92 13.67
N ASP A 72 -18.60 14.97 14.87
CA ASP A 72 -17.27 14.45 15.18
C ASP A 72 -17.27 12.96 15.57
N ASP A 73 -18.45 12.34 15.74
CA ASP A 73 -18.56 10.89 15.96
C ASP A 73 -18.38 10.14 14.65
N LYS A 74 -17.12 10.11 14.22
CA LYS A 74 -16.69 9.47 12.95
C LYS A 74 -16.98 7.97 12.93
N GLU A 75 -16.91 7.31 14.07
CA GLU A 75 -17.12 5.86 14.15
C GLU A 75 -18.58 5.51 13.85
N THR A 76 -19.52 6.13 14.57
CA THR A 76 -20.95 5.93 14.35
C THR A 76 -21.37 6.35 12.94
N LEU A 77 -20.95 7.53 12.47
CA LEU A 77 -21.34 8.03 11.15
C LEU A 77 -20.77 7.15 10.01
N ASN A 78 -19.52 6.68 10.12
CA ASN A 78 -18.94 5.77 9.12
C ASN A 78 -19.64 4.41 9.11
N ARG A 79 -19.99 3.85 10.27
CA ARG A 79 -20.77 2.62 10.37
C ARG A 79 -22.15 2.80 9.73
N VAL A 80 -22.89 3.83 10.09
CA VAL A 80 -24.21 4.14 9.51
C VAL A 80 -24.13 4.28 7.98
N ALA A 81 -23.13 5.01 7.48
CA ALA A 81 -22.94 5.17 6.03
C ALA A 81 -22.65 3.84 5.32
N ASN A 82 -21.85 2.95 5.94
CA ASN A 82 -21.56 1.63 5.37
C ASN A 82 -22.82 0.73 5.39
N ASP A 83 -23.53 0.68 6.51
CA ASP A 83 -24.76 -0.12 6.64
C ASP A 83 -25.84 0.37 5.67
N ALA A 84 -25.95 1.69 5.47
CA ALA A 84 -26.87 2.27 4.48
C ALA A 84 -26.48 1.86 3.04
N LYS A 85 -25.19 1.92 2.68
CA LYS A 85 -24.72 1.43 1.35
C LYS A 85 -25.09 -0.04 1.15
N GLU A 86 -24.84 -0.88 2.16
CA GLU A 86 -25.19 -2.30 2.10
C GLU A 86 -26.70 -2.52 1.92
N ALA A 87 -27.53 -1.79 2.67
CA ALA A 87 -28.98 -1.84 2.52
C ALA A 87 -29.45 -1.43 1.10
N ALA A 88 -28.72 -0.53 0.46
CA ALA A 88 -28.94 -0.15 -0.94
C ALA A 88 -28.38 -1.15 -1.97
N GLY A 89 -27.72 -2.23 -1.54
CA GLY A 89 -27.17 -3.28 -2.40
C GLY A 89 -25.80 -2.96 -3.00
N SER A 90 -24.98 -2.14 -2.32
CA SER A 90 -23.68 -1.70 -2.87
C SER A 90 -22.68 -2.84 -3.06
N SER A 91 -22.72 -3.89 -2.25
CA SER A 91 -21.84 -5.05 -2.34
C SER A 91 -22.33 -6.16 -3.28
N ALA A 92 -23.57 -6.09 -3.76
CA ALA A 92 -24.15 -7.15 -4.58
C ALA A 92 -23.29 -7.46 -5.83
N GLY A 93 -22.80 -6.43 -6.50
CA GLY A 93 -21.92 -6.58 -7.68
C GLY A 93 -20.58 -7.22 -7.33
N ALA A 94 -19.95 -6.82 -6.21
CA ALA A 94 -18.68 -7.37 -5.77
C ALA A 94 -18.82 -8.85 -5.35
N ASN A 95 -19.89 -9.20 -4.62
CA ASN A 95 -20.15 -10.58 -4.20
C ASN A 95 -20.39 -11.49 -5.41
N SER A 96 -21.18 -11.04 -6.38
CA SER A 96 -21.44 -11.77 -7.63
C SER A 96 -20.15 -11.94 -8.44
N GLY A 97 -19.31 -10.91 -8.51
CA GLY A 97 -17.99 -10.96 -9.15
C GLY A 97 -17.07 -12.00 -8.51
N THR A 98 -16.99 -12.03 -7.17
CA THR A 98 -16.19 -13.01 -6.44
C THR A 98 -16.64 -14.45 -6.72
N ALA A 99 -17.96 -14.70 -6.79
CA ALA A 99 -18.48 -16.02 -7.13
C ALA A 99 -18.08 -16.43 -8.56
N LEU A 100 -18.18 -15.51 -9.51
CA LEU A 100 -17.84 -15.77 -10.92
C LEU A 100 -16.32 -16.05 -11.08
N HIS A 101 -15.45 -15.33 -10.37
CA HIS A 101 -14.01 -15.64 -10.30
C HIS A 101 -13.78 -17.07 -9.82
N ALA A 102 -14.41 -17.50 -8.73
CA ALA A 102 -14.25 -18.86 -8.19
C ALA A 102 -14.70 -19.93 -9.20
N PHE A 103 -15.78 -19.70 -9.95
CA PHE A 103 -16.22 -20.63 -10.99
C PHE A 103 -15.25 -20.71 -12.17
N THR A 104 -14.73 -19.57 -12.64
CA THR A 104 -13.74 -19.57 -13.72
C THR A 104 -12.42 -20.22 -13.30
N GLU A 105 -11.99 -20.02 -12.07
CA GLU A 105 -10.82 -20.72 -11.50
C GLU A 105 -11.00 -22.24 -11.44
N ALA A 106 -12.17 -22.72 -11.00
CA ALA A 106 -12.47 -24.16 -10.96
C ALA A 106 -12.41 -24.76 -12.38
N VAL A 107 -13.00 -24.05 -13.36
CA VAL A 107 -12.91 -24.46 -14.78
C VAL A 107 -11.48 -24.52 -15.27
N ASP A 108 -10.66 -23.52 -14.95
CA ASP A 108 -9.26 -23.45 -15.38
C ASP A 108 -8.39 -24.54 -14.71
N ARG A 109 -8.77 -25.03 -13.54
CA ARG A 109 -8.16 -26.19 -12.87
C ARG A 109 -8.63 -27.53 -13.44
N GLY A 110 -9.51 -27.50 -14.45
CA GLY A 110 -10.08 -28.73 -15.06
C GLY A 110 -11.24 -29.33 -14.27
N GLU A 111 -11.82 -28.60 -13.35
CA GLU A 111 -13.00 -29.00 -12.62
C GLU A 111 -14.28 -28.72 -13.45
N ASP A 112 -15.38 -29.42 -13.13
CA ASP A 112 -16.70 -29.17 -13.72
C ASP A 112 -17.69 -28.71 -12.63
N PRO A 113 -17.60 -27.43 -12.23
CA PRO A 113 -18.43 -26.92 -11.14
C PRO A 113 -19.91 -26.85 -11.56
N GLN A 114 -20.81 -27.20 -10.64
CA GLN A 114 -22.22 -26.95 -10.82
C GLN A 114 -22.51 -25.45 -10.64
N VAL A 115 -22.64 -24.74 -11.76
CA VAL A 115 -22.78 -23.29 -11.75
C VAL A 115 -24.28 -22.91 -11.85
N PRO A 116 -24.84 -22.29 -10.80
CA PRO A 116 -26.24 -21.82 -10.84
C PRO A 116 -26.40 -20.58 -11.74
N GLU A 117 -27.63 -20.31 -12.18
CA GLU A 117 -27.94 -19.03 -12.81
C GLU A 117 -27.85 -17.87 -11.81
N PRO A 118 -27.41 -16.68 -12.24
CA PRO A 118 -27.13 -16.29 -13.64
C PRO A 118 -25.71 -16.58 -14.14
N TRP A 119 -24.84 -17.18 -13.34
CA TRP A 119 -23.42 -17.40 -13.68
C TRP A 119 -23.18 -18.51 -14.69
N GLY A 120 -24.16 -19.42 -14.90
CA GLY A 120 -24.02 -20.54 -15.82
C GLY A 120 -23.72 -20.06 -17.25
N SER A 121 -24.49 -19.08 -17.74
CA SER A 121 -24.28 -18.47 -19.06
C SER A 121 -22.96 -17.72 -19.16
N ASP A 122 -22.54 -17.04 -18.07
CA ASP A 122 -21.27 -16.31 -18.03
C ASP A 122 -20.08 -17.27 -18.14
N VAL A 123 -20.10 -18.39 -17.39
CA VAL A 123 -19.05 -19.41 -17.43
C VAL A 123 -18.97 -20.08 -18.82
N GLN A 124 -20.11 -20.32 -19.47
CA GLN A 124 -20.09 -20.83 -20.85
C GLN A 124 -19.49 -19.81 -21.82
N ALA A 125 -19.83 -18.53 -21.69
CA ALA A 125 -19.22 -17.47 -22.50
C ALA A 125 -17.69 -17.38 -22.26
N TYR A 126 -17.24 -17.53 -21.02
CA TYR A 126 -15.83 -17.60 -20.67
C TYR A 126 -15.11 -18.75 -21.40
N LYS A 127 -15.63 -19.99 -21.30
CA LYS A 127 -15.09 -21.16 -22.00
C LYS A 127 -15.04 -20.96 -23.52
N ALA A 128 -16.11 -20.41 -24.09
CA ALA A 128 -16.20 -20.13 -25.53
C ALA A 128 -15.17 -19.11 -25.99
N ALA A 129 -14.98 -18.02 -25.24
CA ALA A 129 -14.01 -16.99 -25.56
C ALA A 129 -12.56 -17.50 -25.51
N LEU A 130 -12.20 -18.32 -24.52
CA LEU A 130 -10.86 -18.95 -24.46
C LEU A 130 -10.63 -19.86 -25.68
N ALA A 131 -11.63 -20.65 -26.06
CA ALA A 131 -11.55 -21.55 -27.23
C ALA A 131 -11.47 -20.77 -28.54
N GLU A 132 -12.27 -19.74 -28.73
CA GLU A 132 -12.28 -18.86 -29.93
C GLU A 132 -10.92 -18.21 -30.13
N HIS A 133 -10.33 -17.66 -29.07
CA HIS A 133 -9.03 -17.00 -29.13
C HIS A 133 -7.87 -17.97 -29.01
N ARG A 134 -8.11 -19.28 -28.88
CA ARG A 134 -7.11 -20.35 -28.76
C ARG A 134 -6.09 -20.09 -27.63
N VAL A 135 -6.61 -19.58 -26.52
CA VAL A 135 -5.82 -19.25 -25.34
C VAL A 135 -5.72 -20.48 -24.43
N THR A 136 -4.53 -20.74 -23.90
CA THR A 136 -4.30 -21.82 -22.94
C THR A 136 -4.04 -21.22 -21.56
N VAL A 137 -4.87 -21.59 -20.57
CA VAL A 137 -4.66 -21.24 -19.15
C VAL A 137 -3.73 -22.28 -18.52
N HIS A 138 -2.88 -21.84 -17.62
CA HIS A 138 -1.95 -22.70 -16.86
C HIS A 138 -2.44 -22.91 -15.44
N PRO A 139 -2.97 -24.10 -15.08
CA PRO A 139 -3.52 -24.38 -13.77
C PRO A 139 -2.57 -24.16 -12.59
N GLU A 140 -1.27 -24.37 -12.82
CA GLU A 140 -0.21 -24.18 -11.83
C GLU A 140 0.03 -22.69 -11.46
N TRP A 141 -0.45 -21.78 -12.28
CA TRP A 141 -0.28 -20.33 -12.11
C TRP A 141 -1.63 -19.59 -11.96
N ILE A 142 -2.56 -20.16 -11.21
CA ILE A 142 -3.84 -19.53 -10.87
C ILE A 142 -3.74 -19.00 -9.44
N GLU A 143 -4.22 -17.75 -9.21
CA GLU A 143 -4.31 -17.10 -7.90
C GLU A 143 -2.95 -17.10 -7.14
N ARG A 144 -1.86 -16.76 -7.85
CA ARG A 144 -0.54 -16.77 -7.24
C ARG A 144 -0.13 -15.38 -6.78
N ILE A 145 0.50 -15.36 -5.61
CA ILE A 145 1.01 -14.13 -5.03
C ILE A 145 2.39 -13.84 -5.59
N VAL A 146 2.58 -12.61 -6.01
CA VAL A 146 3.86 -12.11 -6.51
C VAL A 146 4.32 -10.88 -5.74
N VAL A 147 5.64 -10.67 -5.75
CA VAL A 147 6.24 -9.43 -5.26
C VAL A 147 7.06 -8.78 -6.35
N ASN A 148 6.95 -7.46 -6.40
CA ASN A 148 7.80 -6.60 -7.19
C ASN A 148 8.64 -5.74 -6.24
N PRO A 149 9.91 -6.11 -6.00
CA PRO A 149 10.77 -5.42 -5.03
C PRO A 149 11.08 -3.98 -5.40
N GLU A 150 11.14 -3.64 -6.70
CA GLU A 150 11.42 -2.29 -7.20
C GLU A 150 10.38 -1.29 -6.69
N PHE A 151 9.10 -1.68 -6.69
CA PHE A 151 8.01 -0.86 -6.18
C PHE A 151 7.68 -1.13 -4.71
N GLY A 152 8.24 -2.16 -4.12
CA GLY A 152 7.90 -2.60 -2.76
C GLY A 152 6.46 -3.08 -2.63
N VAL A 153 5.91 -3.67 -3.69
CA VAL A 153 4.52 -4.13 -3.74
C VAL A 153 4.41 -5.65 -3.81
N ALA A 154 3.28 -6.15 -3.32
CA ALA A 154 2.82 -7.52 -3.53
C ALA A 154 1.38 -7.51 -4.03
N GLY A 155 1.00 -8.56 -4.73
CA GLY A 155 -0.37 -8.77 -5.17
C GLY A 155 -0.61 -10.20 -5.59
N THR A 156 -1.88 -10.56 -5.77
CA THR A 156 -2.29 -11.83 -6.33
C THR A 156 -2.77 -11.57 -7.75
N PHE A 157 -2.19 -12.24 -8.72
CA PHE A 157 -2.71 -12.22 -10.09
C PHE A 157 -3.65 -13.40 -10.29
N ASP A 158 -4.63 -13.24 -11.18
CA ASP A 158 -5.64 -14.28 -11.39
C ASP A 158 -5.03 -15.49 -12.10
N ARG A 159 -4.33 -15.29 -13.22
CA ARG A 159 -3.76 -16.38 -14.03
C ARG A 159 -2.65 -15.94 -14.97
N ILE A 160 -1.90 -16.92 -15.46
CA ILE A 160 -1.00 -16.78 -16.63
C ILE A 160 -1.62 -17.60 -17.77
N ILE A 161 -1.62 -17.01 -18.96
CA ILE A 161 -2.11 -17.64 -20.18
C ILE A 161 -1.02 -17.68 -21.27
N THR A 162 -1.12 -18.65 -22.16
CA THR A 162 -0.35 -18.67 -23.42
C THR A 162 -1.24 -18.27 -24.57
N LEU A 163 -0.80 -17.27 -25.33
CA LEU A 163 -1.44 -16.79 -26.55
C LEU A 163 -1.12 -17.70 -27.74
N PRO A 164 -1.88 -17.63 -28.87
CA PRO A 164 -1.64 -18.48 -30.07
C PRO A 164 -0.25 -18.34 -30.68
N ASP A 165 0.43 -17.22 -30.48
CA ASP A 165 1.81 -16.95 -30.92
C ASP A 165 2.89 -17.52 -29.99
N GLY A 166 2.47 -18.17 -28.90
CA GLY A 166 3.35 -18.79 -27.91
C GLY A 166 3.83 -17.87 -26.78
N ARG A 167 3.50 -16.57 -26.82
CA ARG A 167 3.82 -15.65 -25.71
C ARG A 167 2.98 -15.99 -24.48
N ARG A 168 3.60 -15.87 -23.31
CA ARG A 168 2.91 -15.96 -22.03
C ARG A 168 2.67 -14.56 -21.48
N VAL A 169 1.46 -14.31 -21.01
CA VAL A 169 1.05 -13.01 -20.45
C VAL A 169 0.26 -13.21 -19.17
N ILE A 170 0.25 -12.19 -18.31
CA ILE A 170 -0.70 -12.11 -17.20
C ILE A 170 -2.10 -11.93 -17.78
N ALA A 171 -3.05 -12.65 -17.21
CA ALA A 171 -4.47 -12.45 -17.51
C ALA A 171 -5.28 -12.27 -16.22
N ASP A 172 -6.29 -11.43 -16.31
CA ASP A 172 -7.10 -10.99 -15.17
C ASP A 172 -8.57 -10.93 -15.58
N VAL A 173 -9.45 -11.52 -14.78
CA VAL A 173 -10.89 -11.49 -15.01
C VAL A 173 -11.49 -10.25 -14.40
N LYS A 174 -12.25 -9.51 -15.15
CA LYS A 174 -13.00 -8.34 -14.71
C LYS A 174 -14.49 -8.54 -14.90
N THR A 175 -15.25 -8.50 -13.83
CA THR A 175 -16.68 -8.82 -13.80
C THR A 175 -17.58 -7.59 -13.75
N GLY A 176 -16.99 -6.39 -13.70
CA GLY A 176 -17.70 -5.11 -13.70
C GLY A 176 -18.52 -4.90 -14.98
N ARG A 177 -19.65 -4.20 -14.86
CA ARG A 177 -20.52 -3.87 -16.00
C ARG A 177 -19.85 -2.96 -17.02
N ASP A 178 -18.98 -2.09 -16.55
CA ASP A 178 -18.27 -1.09 -17.35
C ASP A 178 -16.85 -0.95 -16.81
N LEU A 179 -15.86 -0.97 -17.68
CA LEU A 179 -14.45 -0.81 -17.37
C LEU A 179 -13.88 0.52 -17.88
N SER A 180 -14.69 1.39 -18.50
CA SER A 180 -14.22 2.61 -19.17
C SER A 180 -13.35 3.51 -18.28
N TYR A 181 -13.64 3.55 -16.98
CA TYR A 181 -12.91 4.37 -16.01
C TYR A 181 -11.79 3.62 -15.29
N SER A 182 -11.61 2.31 -15.55
CA SER A 182 -10.69 1.45 -14.80
C SER A 182 -9.44 1.06 -15.59
N TRP A 183 -9.41 1.29 -16.90
CA TRP A 183 -8.32 0.81 -17.77
C TRP A 183 -6.93 1.29 -17.35
N CYS A 184 -6.80 2.57 -16.94
CA CYS A 184 -5.53 3.10 -16.47
C CYS A 184 -5.04 2.39 -15.19
N GLU A 185 -5.95 2.14 -14.25
CA GLU A 185 -5.65 1.44 -13.01
C GLU A 185 -5.31 -0.04 -13.26
N ILE A 186 -6.07 -0.69 -14.15
CA ILE A 186 -5.83 -2.07 -14.59
C ILE A 186 -4.45 -2.19 -15.25
N ALA A 187 -4.11 -1.29 -16.16
CA ALA A 187 -2.81 -1.32 -16.84
C ALA A 187 -1.64 -1.24 -15.85
N ILE A 188 -1.73 -0.35 -14.85
CA ILE A 188 -0.71 -0.25 -13.78
C ILE A 188 -0.66 -1.56 -12.98
N GLN A 189 -1.82 -2.10 -12.58
CA GLN A 189 -1.90 -3.33 -11.79
C GLN A 189 -1.24 -4.49 -12.53
N LEU A 190 -1.61 -4.70 -13.79
CA LEU A 190 -1.10 -5.81 -14.59
C LEU A 190 0.38 -5.65 -14.94
N ALA A 191 0.86 -4.42 -15.17
CA ALA A 191 2.28 -4.14 -15.33
C ALA A 191 3.10 -4.56 -14.11
N LEU A 192 2.62 -4.28 -12.89
CA LEU A 192 3.28 -4.69 -11.65
C LEU A 192 3.35 -6.21 -11.49
N TYR A 193 2.38 -6.94 -12.03
CA TYR A 193 2.37 -8.40 -12.01
C TYR A 193 3.25 -8.99 -13.11
N ALA A 194 3.16 -8.47 -14.34
CA ALA A 194 3.92 -8.96 -15.49
C ALA A 194 5.45 -8.78 -15.30
N THR A 195 5.84 -7.78 -14.53
CA THR A 195 7.26 -7.46 -14.24
C THR A 195 7.71 -7.89 -12.85
N ALA A 196 6.91 -8.68 -12.14
CA ALA A 196 7.32 -9.22 -10.84
C ALA A 196 8.42 -10.27 -11.00
N ASP A 197 9.36 -10.32 -10.07
CA ASP A 197 10.48 -11.26 -10.11
C ASP A 197 10.17 -12.60 -9.45
N TRP A 198 9.31 -12.59 -8.43
CA TRP A 198 9.15 -13.68 -7.50
C TRP A 198 7.69 -14.01 -7.25
N MET A 199 7.41 -15.30 -7.22
CA MET A 199 6.10 -15.89 -6.95
C MET A 199 6.15 -16.70 -5.66
N TRP A 200 5.18 -16.48 -4.76
CA TRP A 200 5.09 -17.19 -3.49
C TRP A 200 4.52 -18.60 -3.68
N ASN A 201 5.20 -19.62 -3.16
CA ASN A 201 4.77 -21.01 -3.25
C ASN A 201 4.18 -21.57 -1.94
N GLY A 202 3.95 -20.69 -0.94
CA GLY A 202 3.43 -21.07 0.37
C GLY A 202 4.52 -21.13 1.45
N THR A 203 5.74 -21.42 1.11
CA THR A 203 6.88 -21.54 2.05
C THR A 203 8.09 -20.72 1.64
N GLY A 204 8.24 -20.39 0.36
CA GLY A 204 9.37 -19.66 -0.18
C GLY A 204 9.02 -18.99 -1.51
N TRP A 205 10.06 -18.64 -2.24
CA TRP A 205 9.98 -17.91 -3.49
C TRP A 205 10.43 -18.75 -4.66
N ASP A 206 9.56 -18.87 -5.66
CA ASP A 206 9.91 -19.35 -6.99
C ASP A 206 10.15 -18.16 -7.92
N LYS A 207 10.98 -18.34 -8.94
CA LYS A 207 11.10 -17.34 -10.00
C LYS A 207 9.83 -17.29 -10.83
N MET A 208 9.44 -16.09 -11.25
CA MET A 208 8.38 -15.94 -12.23
C MET A 208 8.76 -16.63 -13.55
N PRO A 209 7.80 -17.27 -14.24
CA PRO A 209 8.03 -17.71 -15.61
C PRO A 209 8.34 -16.50 -16.51
N VAL A 210 8.96 -16.76 -17.65
CA VAL A 210 9.20 -15.70 -18.64
C VAL A 210 7.84 -15.26 -19.21
N LEU A 211 7.51 -14.00 -19.02
CA LEU A 211 6.30 -13.35 -19.52
C LEU A 211 6.65 -12.22 -20.49
N ASP A 212 5.72 -11.87 -21.36
CA ASP A 212 5.78 -10.62 -22.09
C ASP A 212 5.49 -9.47 -21.12
N PRO A 213 6.42 -8.54 -20.87
CA PRO A 213 6.21 -7.45 -19.93
C PRO A 213 5.38 -6.29 -20.52
N ASN A 214 5.14 -6.29 -21.84
CA ASN A 214 4.53 -5.18 -22.55
C ASN A 214 3.04 -5.36 -22.80
N GLU A 215 2.53 -6.58 -22.60
CA GLU A 215 1.15 -6.93 -22.85
C GLU A 215 0.58 -7.81 -21.75
N ALA A 216 -0.66 -7.58 -21.38
CA ALA A 216 -1.48 -8.45 -20.56
C ALA A 216 -2.87 -8.59 -21.18
N VAL A 217 -3.68 -9.51 -20.68
CA VAL A 217 -5.04 -9.71 -21.15
C VAL A 217 -6.05 -9.52 -20.03
N VAL A 218 -7.10 -8.75 -20.28
CA VAL A 218 -8.29 -8.72 -19.45
C VAL A 218 -9.36 -9.59 -20.10
N LEU A 219 -9.87 -10.54 -19.33
CA LEU A 219 -11.06 -11.32 -19.68
C LEU A 219 -12.27 -10.58 -19.06
N TRP A 220 -12.89 -9.73 -19.87
CA TRP A 220 -14.04 -8.96 -19.42
C TRP A 220 -15.31 -9.81 -19.47
N LEU A 221 -15.79 -10.18 -18.30
CA LEU A 221 -16.88 -11.12 -18.06
C LEU A 221 -17.97 -10.44 -17.20
N PRO A 222 -18.75 -9.50 -17.75
CA PRO A 222 -19.74 -8.75 -16.96
C PRO A 222 -20.86 -9.67 -16.48
N VAL A 223 -21.03 -9.72 -15.16
CA VAL A 223 -21.94 -10.65 -14.47
C VAL A 223 -23.37 -10.59 -15.05
N GLY A 224 -23.93 -11.76 -15.35
CA GLY A 224 -25.30 -11.96 -15.80
C GLY A 224 -25.56 -11.51 -17.25
N GLN A 225 -24.50 -11.30 -18.06
CA GLN A 225 -24.65 -10.89 -19.46
C GLN A 225 -24.38 -12.01 -20.47
N GLY A 226 -23.89 -13.17 -20.03
CA GLY A 226 -23.60 -14.29 -20.92
C GLY A 226 -22.59 -13.94 -22.02
N ARG A 227 -21.66 -13.05 -21.77
CA ARG A 227 -20.61 -12.63 -22.73
C ARG A 227 -19.25 -12.54 -22.06
N CYS A 228 -18.21 -12.85 -22.81
CA CYS A 228 -16.82 -12.68 -22.40
C CYS A 228 -16.02 -12.09 -23.56
N GLU A 229 -15.28 -11.04 -23.33
CA GLU A 229 -14.44 -10.37 -24.31
C GLU A 229 -13.00 -10.34 -23.81
N LEU A 230 -12.04 -10.67 -24.67
CA LEU A 230 -10.61 -10.56 -24.36
C LEU A 230 -10.10 -9.21 -24.85
N HIS A 231 -9.50 -8.45 -23.94
CA HIS A 231 -8.90 -7.16 -24.24
C HIS A 231 -7.40 -7.23 -23.96
N THR A 232 -6.58 -6.83 -24.92
CA THR A 232 -5.15 -6.61 -24.69
C THR A 232 -4.94 -5.31 -23.95
N VAL A 233 -4.02 -5.30 -23.00
CA VAL A 233 -3.69 -4.16 -22.14
C VAL A 233 -2.22 -3.80 -22.29
N ASP A 234 -1.93 -2.55 -22.61
CA ASP A 234 -0.57 -2.00 -22.69
C ASP A 234 0.06 -1.87 -21.30
N THR A 235 0.80 -2.90 -20.90
CA THR A 235 1.52 -2.92 -19.62
C THR A 235 2.82 -2.14 -19.66
N ALA A 236 3.39 -1.89 -20.83
CA ALA A 236 4.57 -1.01 -20.96
C ALA A 236 4.20 0.43 -20.53
N SER A 237 3.08 0.95 -21.04
CA SER A 237 2.54 2.24 -20.56
C SER A 237 2.16 2.17 -19.08
N GLY A 238 1.52 1.07 -18.62
CA GLY A 238 1.19 0.86 -17.22
C GLY A 238 2.39 0.91 -16.27
N TRP A 239 3.53 0.37 -16.70
CA TRP A 239 4.79 0.41 -15.97
C TRP A 239 5.33 1.83 -15.75
N GLU A 240 5.30 2.65 -16.80
CA GLU A 240 5.72 4.05 -16.65
C GLU A 240 4.79 4.81 -15.70
N GLN A 241 3.48 4.54 -15.74
CA GLN A 241 2.54 5.16 -14.80
C GLN A 241 2.66 4.60 -13.38
N ALA A 242 3.11 3.37 -13.18
CA ALA A 242 3.45 2.84 -11.85
C ALA A 242 4.55 3.67 -11.17
N LYS A 243 5.56 4.11 -11.92
CA LYS A 243 6.63 4.99 -11.42
C LYS A 243 6.06 6.33 -10.97
N VAL A 244 5.17 6.93 -11.75
CA VAL A 244 4.48 8.18 -11.39
C VAL A 244 3.64 7.98 -10.12
N ALA A 245 2.88 6.88 -10.03
CA ALA A 245 2.09 6.55 -8.85
C ALA A 245 2.96 6.44 -7.59
N LEU A 246 4.13 5.79 -7.70
CA LEU A 246 5.09 5.69 -6.59
C LEU A 246 5.63 7.06 -6.18
N GLN A 247 5.99 7.91 -7.14
CA GLN A 247 6.44 9.29 -6.87
C GLN A 247 5.36 10.11 -6.16
N VAL A 248 4.09 10.01 -6.60
CA VAL A 248 2.96 10.68 -5.95
C VAL A 248 2.80 10.21 -4.50
N ARG A 249 2.92 8.92 -4.25
CA ARG A 249 2.85 8.37 -2.87
C ARG A 249 4.00 8.87 -2.00
N GLN A 250 5.22 8.88 -2.52
CA GLN A 250 6.39 9.41 -1.83
C GLN A 250 6.21 10.92 -1.52
N TRP A 251 5.69 11.69 -2.48
CA TRP A 251 5.36 13.10 -2.29
C TRP A 251 4.31 13.30 -1.19
N ARG A 252 3.20 12.53 -1.22
CA ARG A 252 2.15 12.59 -0.19
C ARG A 252 2.64 12.20 1.21
N ALA A 253 3.70 11.39 1.31
CA ALA A 253 4.30 10.98 2.57
C ALA A 253 5.26 12.04 3.16
N ARG A 254 5.62 13.09 2.40
CA ARG A 254 6.53 14.14 2.87
C ARG A 254 5.90 14.93 4.01
N LYS A 255 6.70 15.15 5.04
CA LYS A 255 6.34 15.97 6.19
C LYS A 255 7.04 17.33 6.11
N ASN A 256 6.56 18.28 6.89
CA ASN A 256 7.19 19.59 7.05
C ASN A 256 7.26 20.42 5.75
N LEU A 257 6.28 20.26 4.85
CA LEU A 257 6.15 21.07 3.64
C LEU A 257 5.75 22.51 3.96
N ALA A 258 5.11 22.75 5.10
CA ALA A 258 4.79 24.08 5.59
C ALA A 258 5.38 24.28 6.98
N ARG A 259 5.88 25.45 7.24
CA ARG A 259 6.37 25.88 8.56
C ARG A 259 5.73 27.23 8.86
N ARG A 260 5.35 27.44 10.12
CA ARG A 260 4.90 28.75 10.58
C ARG A 260 6.04 29.76 10.42
N MET A 261 5.77 30.86 9.76
CA MET A 261 6.69 31.97 9.71
C MET A 261 6.76 32.61 11.10
N LEU A 262 7.95 32.73 11.63
CA LEU A 262 8.17 33.37 12.92
C LEU A 262 8.19 34.88 12.74
N ALA A 263 7.63 35.60 13.72
CA ALA A 263 7.80 37.05 13.81
C ALA A 263 9.28 37.41 14.09
N PRO A 264 9.75 38.61 13.72
CA PRO A 264 11.16 39.03 13.94
C PRO A 264 11.61 38.83 15.40
N ASP A 265 10.79 39.17 16.37
CA ASP A 265 11.10 39.02 17.78
C ASP A 265 11.21 37.55 18.22
N GLU A 266 10.38 36.66 17.64
CA GLU A 266 10.46 35.22 17.85
C GLU A 266 11.76 34.63 17.27
N ILE A 267 12.20 35.15 16.11
CA ILE A 267 13.47 34.75 15.47
C ILE A 267 14.63 35.14 16.37
N THR A 268 14.63 36.41 16.85
CA THR A 268 15.66 36.92 17.75
C THR A 268 15.73 36.12 19.03
N THR A 269 14.59 35.86 19.69
CA THR A 269 14.49 35.06 20.91
C THR A 269 15.00 33.63 20.68
N ARG A 270 14.66 33.03 19.56
CA ARG A 270 15.11 31.67 19.23
C ARG A 270 16.62 31.63 18.98
N LEU A 271 17.15 32.63 18.29
CA LEU A 271 18.59 32.73 18.04
C LEU A 271 19.37 32.91 19.34
N LEU A 272 18.96 33.82 20.21
CA LEU A 272 19.58 34.05 21.51
C LEU A 272 19.56 32.79 22.36
N ARG A 273 18.44 32.08 22.38
CA ARG A 273 18.34 30.79 23.08
C ARG A 273 19.29 29.74 22.47
N SER A 274 19.40 29.66 21.16
CA SER A 274 20.33 28.73 20.50
C SER A 274 21.80 29.05 20.83
N LEU A 275 22.16 30.34 20.89
CA LEU A 275 23.49 30.77 21.28
C LEU A 275 23.79 30.43 22.75
N ALA A 276 22.79 30.65 23.64
CA ALA A 276 22.93 30.28 25.05
C ALA A 276 23.10 28.76 25.23
N VAL A 277 22.32 27.94 24.52
CA VAL A 277 22.48 26.47 24.55
C VAL A 277 23.87 26.04 24.02
N ALA A 278 24.33 26.68 22.93
CA ALA A 278 25.67 26.40 22.39
C ALA A 278 26.81 26.78 23.35
N ASP A 279 26.62 27.88 24.09
CA ASP A 279 27.56 28.27 25.14
C ASP A 279 27.63 27.24 26.29
N VAL A 280 26.44 26.81 26.76
CA VAL A 280 26.35 25.75 27.77
C VAL A 280 27.01 24.47 27.25
N ARG A 281 26.82 24.12 26.00
CA ARG A 281 27.44 22.94 25.39
C ARG A 281 28.97 23.03 25.45
N ARG A 282 29.54 24.18 25.10
CA ARG A 282 30.99 24.39 25.18
C ARG A 282 31.50 24.24 26.61
N LYS A 283 30.76 24.81 27.60
CA LYS A 283 31.10 24.66 29.01
C LYS A 283 31.09 23.18 29.48
N VAL A 284 30.03 22.43 29.07
CA VAL A 284 29.92 20.99 29.36
C VAL A 284 31.10 20.20 28.77
N ASP A 285 31.44 20.47 27.51
CA ASP A 285 32.53 19.77 26.81
C ASP A 285 33.90 20.10 27.42
N ALA A 286 34.08 21.33 27.96
CA ALA A 286 35.32 21.80 28.58
C ALA A 286 35.44 21.49 30.08
N ALA A 287 34.38 21.09 30.78
CA ALA A 287 34.37 20.87 32.22
C ALA A 287 35.48 19.94 32.67
N ALA A 288 36.28 20.36 33.67
CA ALA A 288 37.44 19.63 34.15
C ALA A 288 37.13 18.72 35.35
N SER A 289 35.96 18.85 35.98
CA SER A 289 35.55 18.05 37.14
C SER A 289 34.05 17.74 37.13
N LEU A 290 33.64 16.77 37.97
CA LEU A 290 32.23 16.45 38.18
C LEU A 290 31.46 17.58 38.86
N ASP A 291 32.13 18.29 39.76
CA ASP A 291 31.54 19.44 40.47
C ASP A 291 31.26 20.58 39.52
N GLU A 292 32.15 20.84 38.57
CA GLU A 292 31.98 21.82 37.51
C GLU A 292 30.81 21.44 36.58
N LEU A 293 30.68 20.16 36.17
CA LEU A 293 29.54 19.68 35.40
C LEU A 293 28.20 19.89 36.14
N THR A 294 28.20 19.64 37.45
CA THR A 294 27.04 19.82 38.32
C THR A 294 26.66 21.30 38.43
N ALA A 295 27.64 22.17 38.56
CA ALA A 295 27.41 23.63 38.60
C ALA A 295 26.85 24.16 37.27
N ILE A 296 27.41 23.72 36.12
CA ILE A 296 26.94 24.07 34.79
C ILE A 296 25.47 23.62 34.60
N TRP A 297 25.16 22.41 35.03
CA TRP A 297 23.79 21.89 34.96
C TRP A 297 22.83 22.77 35.78
N ALA A 298 23.14 23.03 37.05
CA ALA A 298 22.27 23.79 37.94
C ALA A 298 22.02 25.23 37.44
N GLU A 299 23.06 25.92 36.96
CA GLU A 299 22.94 27.24 36.35
C GLU A 299 22.08 27.23 35.11
N SER A 300 22.32 26.26 34.21
CA SER A 300 21.64 26.17 32.90
C SER A 300 20.19 25.71 33.04
N ASP A 301 19.89 24.83 33.99
CA ASP A 301 18.53 24.36 34.29
C ASP A 301 17.70 25.51 34.86
N SER A 302 18.25 26.26 35.81
CA SER A 302 17.65 27.47 36.40
C SER A 302 17.37 28.54 35.34
N ALA A 303 18.27 28.70 34.36
CA ALA A 303 18.11 29.63 33.22
C ALA A 303 17.17 29.11 32.11
N GLY A 304 16.66 27.88 32.20
CA GLY A 304 15.82 27.25 31.20
C GLY A 304 16.52 26.96 29.87
N THR A 305 17.85 26.86 29.88
CA THR A 305 18.70 26.57 28.71
C THR A 305 19.15 25.11 28.63
N TRP A 306 18.92 24.31 29.67
CA TRP A 306 19.24 22.89 29.64
C TRP A 306 18.31 22.12 28.67
N THR A 307 18.88 21.22 27.86
CA THR A 307 18.16 20.42 26.86
C THR A 307 18.54 18.94 27.00
N SER A 308 17.72 18.06 26.36
CA SER A 308 18.02 16.63 26.27
C SER A 308 19.39 16.33 25.65
N ASP A 309 19.79 17.11 24.64
CA ASP A 309 21.09 16.95 23.98
C ASP A 309 22.25 17.32 24.89
N LEU A 310 22.06 18.32 25.76
CA LEU A 310 23.03 18.65 26.80
C LEU A 310 23.14 17.56 27.87
N THR A 311 22.04 16.87 28.19
CA THR A 311 22.06 15.71 29.08
C THR A 311 22.95 14.59 28.53
N VAL A 312 22.79 14.30 27.22
CA VAL A 312 23.64 13.30 26.53
C VAL A 312 25.12 13.72 26.55
N ALA A 313 25.39 15.00 26.27
CA ALA A 313 26.74 15.53 26.26
C ALA A 313 27.39 15.46 27.65
N ALA A 314 26.65 15.88 28.69
CA ALA A 314 27.12 15.84 30.07
C ALA A 314 27.39 14.40 30.53
N ALA A 315 26.57 13.43 30.16
CA ALA A 315 26.78 12.02 30.43
C ALA A 315 28.08 11.50 29.78
N ALA A 316 28.33 11.88 28.54
CA ALA A 316 29.54 11.52 27.82
C ALA A 316 30.79 12.15 28.49
N ARG A 317 30.71 13.44 28.87
CA ARG A 317 31.79 14.12 29.55
C ARG A 317 32.08 13.53 30.95
N LYS A 318 31.02 13.24 31.71
CA LYS A 318 31.11 12.55 32.99
C LYS A 318 31.87 11.24 32.87
N LYS A 319 31.52 10.43 31.88
CA LYS A 319 32.21 9.16 31.60
C LYS A 319 33.71 9.38 31.35
N SER A 320 34.05 10.33 30.48
CA SER A 320 35.45 10.68 30.16
C SER A 320 36.25 11.13 31.40
N LEU A 321 35.64 11.92 32.28
CA LEU A 321 36.29 12.39 33.52
C LEU A 321 36.52 11.26 34.51
N VAL A 322 35.62 10.28 34.58
CA VAL A 322 35.76 9.11 35.48
C VAL A 322 36.81 8.12 34.95
N GLU A 323 36.85 7.91 33.63
CA GLU A 323 37.75 6.96 32.97
C GLU A 323 39.15 7.52 32.70
N GLY A 324 39.42 8.80 32.99
CA GLY A 324 40.70 9.45 32.78
C GLY A 324 41.10 9.64 31.31
N THR A 325 40.15 9.44 30.37
CA THR A 325 40.35 9.61 28.95
C THR A 325 40.03 11.05 28.53
N ASN A 326 41.02 11.81 28.09
CA ASN A 326 40.81 13.16 27.56
C ASN A 326 40.44 13.09 26.07
N PRO A 327 39.22 13.51 25.64
CA PRO A 327 38.78 13.37 24.25
C PRO A 327 39.41 14.38 23.27
N THR A 328 40.36 15.20 23.68
CA THR A 328 40.93 16.26 22.85
C THR A 328 42.41 16.01 22.51
N GLN A 329 42.68 15.00 21.68
CA GLN A 329 43.84 15.03 20.80
C GLN A 329 43.44 14.37 19.45
N PRO A 330 43.46 15.10 18.31
CA PRO A 330 43.46 14.45 17.01
C PRO A 330 44.79 13.69 16.90
N GLN A 331 44.73 12.38 16.68
CA GLN A 331 45.91 11.59 16.30
C GLN A 331 46.39 12.13 14.96
N LEU A 332 47.49 12.84 14.96
CA LEU A 332 48.30 13.07 13.77
C LEU A 332 48.90 11.71 13.40
N GLU A 333 48.31 11.02 12.44
CA GLU A 333 49.00 9.93 11.76
C GLU A 333 50.22 10.53 11.03
N VAL A 334 51.39 10.23 11.57
CA VAL A 334 52.64 10.43 10.87
C VAL A 334 52.74 9.34 9.82
N VAL A 335 52.44 9.68 8.55
CA VAL A 335 52.78 8.85 7.40
C VAL A 335 54.30 8.96 7.22
N ALA A 336 54.98 7.85 7.45
CA ALA A 336 56.39 7.63 7.04
C ALA A 336 56.45 6.97 5.70
#